data_6fc4915d322459ea2618b49b2485cdfb
#
_entry.id   6fc4915d322459ea2618b49b2485cdfb
#
_cell.length_a   1.000
_cell.length_b   1.000
_cell.length_c   1.000
_cell.angle_alpha   90.00
_cell.angle_beta   90.00
_cell.angle_gamma   90.00
#
_symmetry.space_group_name_H-M   'P 1'
#
loop_
_entity.id
_entity.type
_entity.pdbx_description
1 polymer ?
#
loop_
_entity_poly.entity_id
_entity_poly.type
_entity_poly.pdbx_seq_one_letter_code
_entity_poly.pdbx_strand_id
1 'polypeptide(L)'
;MKYTENMTFEEASKALIDELNANLATLHQNYHVEQSDWNKLYDQIANVVSSETHLPVFSPEVMEVRPRELECDVVRFQNNKEKWVALVGLLDGHPYEIFTGLQDEDEGIMLPKSVSKGKIVKTILDGGLKRYDFQFVNKRGYKITVEGLSEKFNPEYWNYAKLISGVLRYRMPIANVIKLVDQLQLTSETLNTWRVGVERSLKKYLNDENLEDKCSLEEKCNLEEQNPSESMSDGEEQ
;
A
#
# COMPACT_ATOMS: atom_id res chain seq x y z
N MET A 1 27.29 -21.27 -13.24
CA MET A 1 26.32 -20.83 -14.24
C MET A 1 26.46 -21.64 -15.51
N LYS A 2 25.45 -22.38 -15.92
CA LYS A 2 25.51 -23.15 -17.19
C LYS A 2 24.55 -22.49 -18.19
N TYR A 3 25.03 -21.46 -18.87
CA TYR A 3 24.33 -20.95 -20.06
C TYR A 3 24.64 -21.89 -21.22
N THR A 4 23.61 -22.35 -21.91
CA THR A 4 23.77 -23.10 -23.15
C THR A 4 23.52 -22.14 -24.31
N GLU A 5 24.26 -22.30 -25.41
CA GLU A 5 24.19 -21.41 -26.60
C GLU A 5 22.79 -21.30 -27.23
N ASN A 6 21.81 -22.09 -26.77
CA ASN A 6 20.46 -22.16 -27.32
C ASN A 6 19.38 -21.62 -26.38
N MET A 7 19.73 -20.95 -25.26
CA MET A 7 18.74 -20.36 -24.36
C MET A 7 18.21 -19.06 -24.97
N THR A 8 16.90 -18.87 -24.85
CA THR A 8 16.30 -17.57 -25.13
C THR A 8 16.72 -16.56 -24.07
N PHE A 9 16.61 -15.25 -24.36
CA PHE A 9 16.90 -14.19 -23.38
C PHE A 9 16.09 -14.34 -22.11
N GLU A 10 14.81 -14.72 -22.23
CA GLU A 10 13.90 -14.93 -21.11
C GLU A 10 14.33 -16.10 -20.20
N GLU A 11 14.73 -17.23 -20.81
CA GLU A 11 15.26 -18.39 -20.08
C GLU A 11 16.58 -18.09 -19.38
N ALA A 12 17.49 -17.36 -20.04
CA ALA A 12 18.76 -16.93 -19.47
C ALA A 12 18.56 -15.96 -18.31
N SER A 13 17.63 -15.01 -18.44
CA SER A 13 17.27 -14.04 -17.38
C SER A 13 16.69 -14.74 -16.17
N LYS A 14 15.77 -15.69 -16.38
CA LYS A 14 15.20 -16.49 -15.29
C LYS A 14 16.27 -17.31 -14.57
N ALA A 15 17.15 -17.97 -15.29
CA ALA A 15 18.26 -18.74 -14.71
C ALA A 15 19.21 -17.85 -13.89
N LEU A 16 19.48 -16.62 -14.35
CA LEU A 16 20.28 -15.64 -13.61
C LEU A 16 19.62 -15.24 -12.29
N ILE A 17 18.32 -14.96 -12.31
CA ILE A 17 17.55 -14.61 -11.12
C ILE A 17 17.55 -15.76 -10.11
N ASP A 18 17.33 -16.99 -10.56
CA ASP A 18 17.31 -18.17 -9.69
C ASP A 18 18.70 -18.40 -9.06
N GLU A 19 19.79 -18.21 -9.82
CA GLU A 19 21.16 -18.33 -9.30
C GLU A 19 21.50 -17.21 -8.31
N LEU A 20 21.09 -15.97 -8.58
CA LEU A 20 21.24 -14.86 -7.65
C LEU A 20 20.51 -15.12 -6.34
N ASN A 21 19.28 -15.58 -6.38
CA ASN A 21 18.51 -15.91 -5.19
C ASN A 21 19.17 -17.02 -4.36
N ALA A 22 19.69 -18.07 -5.01
CA ALA A 22 20.40 -19.15 -4.34
C ALA A 22 21.70 -18.67 -3.67
N ASN A 23 22.47 -17.82 -4.35
CA ASN A 23 23.71 -17.24 -3.82
C ASN A 23 23.43 -16.29 -2.64
N LEU A 24 22.39 -15.48 -2.74
CA LEU A 24 21.96 -14.59 -1.66
C LEU A 24 21.54 -15.37 -0.42
N ALA A 25 20.77 -16.45 -0.57
CA ALA A 25 20.38 -17.32 0.55
C ALA A 25 21.61 -17.95 1.23
N THR A 26 22.62 -18.37 0.45
CA THR A 26 23.87 -18.94 0.96
C THR A 26 24.70 -17.89 1.73
N LEU A 27 24.76 -16.66 1.22
CA LEU A 27 25.46 -15.56 1.91
C LEU A 27 24.80 -15.23 3.24
N HIS A 28 23.48 -15.19 3.31
CA HIS A 28 22.75 -14.97 4.54
C HIS A 28 23.05 -16.03 5.62
N GLN A 29 23.11 -17.29 5.24
CA GLN A 29 23.44 -18.39 6.15
C GLN A 29 24.90 -18.32 6.69
N ASN A 30 25.84 -17.87 5.86
CA ASN A 30 27.25 -17.96 6.18
C ASN A 30 27.82 -16.72 6.91
N TYR A 31 27.22 -15.54 6.75
CA TYR A 31 27.84 -14.27 7.18
C TYR A 31 27.09 -13.52 8.27
N HIS A 32 26.01 -14.04 8.85
CA HIS A 32 25.23 -13.38 9.91
C HIS A 32 24.98 -11.88 9.67
N VAL A 33 24.64 -11.54 8.44
CA VAL A 33 24.33 -10.15 8.05
C VAL A 33 23.03 -9.72 8.74
N GLU A 34 22.98 -8.50 9.24
CA GLU A 34 21.74 -7.93 9.78
C GLU A 34 20.63 -7.95 8.73
N GLN A 35 19.41 -8.31 9.13
CA GLN A 35 18.29 -8.46 8.20
C GLN A 35 18.03 -7.17 7.39
N SER A 36 18.26 -6.00 8.00
CA SER A 36 18.08 -4.70 7.34
C SER A 36 19.08 -4.46 6.21
N ASP A 37 20.33 -4.87 6.39
CA ASP A 37 21.39 -4.69 5.39
C ASP A 37 21.25 -5.73 4.27
N TRP A 38 20.80 -6.91 4.63
CA TRP A 38 20.43 -7.95 3.68
C TRP A 38 19.31 -7.49 2.75
N ASN A 39 18.24 -6.92 3.30
CA ASN A 39 17.11 -6.41 2.53
C ASN A 39 17.55 -5.29 1.57
N LYS A 40 18.41 -4.37 2.02
CA LYS A 40 18.96 -3.30 1.16
C LYS A 40 19.77 -3.86 0.00
N LEU A 41 20.64 -4.82 0.27
CA LEU A 41 21.45 -5.47 -0.77
C LEU A 41 20.55 -6.20 -1.78
N TYR A 42 19.55 -6.93 -1.28
CA TYR A 42 18.61 -7.61 -2.12
C TYR A 42 17.83 -6.64 -3.01
N ASP A 43 17.30 -5.55 -2.45
CA ASP A 43 16.58 -4.54 -3.20
C ASP A 43 17.46 -3.87 -4.28
N GLN A 44 18.72 -3.61 -3.98
CA GLN A 44 19.67 -3.07 -4.98
C GLN A 44 19.89 -4.05 -6.13
N ILE A 45 20.15 -5.32 -5.85
CA ILE A 45 20.36 -6.34 -6.87
C ILE A 45 19.06 -6.58 -7.64
N ALA A 46 17.92 -6.66 -6.95
CA ALA A 46 16.62 -6.86 -7.57
C ALA A 46 16.26 -5.74 -8.55
N ASN A 47 16.53 -4.49 -8.17
CA ASN A 47 16.30 -3.33 -9.03
C ASN A 47 17.18 -3.37 -10.28
N VAL A 48 18.48 -3.67 -10.14
CA VAL A 48 19.39 -3.79 -11.29
C VAL A 48 18.95 -4.90 -12.21
N VAL A 49 18.69 -6.11 -11.68
CA VAL A 49 18.27 -7.25 -12.50
C VAL A 49 16.93 -7.00 -13.17
N SER A 50 15.97 -6.39 -12.45
CA SER A 50 14.64 -6.08 -12.99
C SER A 50 14.70 -5.00 -14.09
N SER A 51 15.55 -3.98 -13.95
CA SER A 51 15.73 -2.94 -14.98
C SER A 51 16.36 -3.49 -16.28
N GLU A 52 17.30 -4.43 -16.16
CA GLU A 52 17.97 -5.02 -17.31
C GLU A 52 17.15 -6.13 -18.01
N THR A 53 16.37 -6.89 -17.23
CA THR A 53 15.66 -8.08 -17.74
C THR A 53 14.16 -7.87 -17.91
N HIS A 54 13.60 -6.77 -17.38
CA HIS A 54 12.15 -6.52 -17.28
C HIS A 54 11.37 -7.64 -16.57
N LEU A 55 12.05 -8.49 -15.81
CA LEU A 55 11.43 -9.55 -15.01
C LEU A 55 11.37 -9.13 -13.54
N PRO A 56 10.25 -9.35 -12.86
CA PRO A 56 10.19 -9.08 -11.43
C PRO A 56 11.06 -10.09 -10.66
N VAL A 57 11.93 -9.58 -9.82
CA VAL A 57 12.70 -10.40 -8.89
C VAL A 57 11.93 -10.47 -7.57
N PHE A 58 11.33 -11.63 -7.30
CA PHE A 58 10.63 -11.88 -6.03
C PHE A 58 11.45 -12.87 -5.21
N SER A 59 11.76 -12.52 -3.96
CA SER A 59 12.16 -13.50 -2.96
C SER A 59 10.94 -13.93 -2.18
N PRO A 60 10.44 -15.16 -2.35
CA PRO A 60 9.30 -15.68 -1.61
C PRO A 60 9.60 -15.85 -0.11
N GLU A 61 10.89 -15.84 0.29
CA GLU A 61 11.31 -16.13 1.65
C GLU A 61 11.55 -14.91 2.53
N VAL A 62 11.65 -13.70 1.95
CA VAL A 62 11.92 -12.48 2.71
C VAL A 62 10.65 -11.67 2.89
N MET A 63 9.73 -12.17 3.71
CA MET A 63 8.70 -11.32 4.26
C MET A 63 9.33 -10.45 5.35
N GLU A 64 9.45 -9.16 5.08
CA GLU A 64 9.95 -8.20 6.06
C GLU A 64 9.16 -8.28 7.36
N VAL A 65 9.88 -8.46 8.45
CA VAL A 65 9.27 -8.48 9.78
C VAL A 65 8.77 -7.08 10.10
N ARG A 66 7.46 -6.92 10.27
CA ARG A 66 6.87 -5.64 10.64
C ARG A 66 7.47 -5.13 11.96
N PRO A 67 8.14 -3.97 11.97
CA PRO A 67 8.59 -3.35 13.19
C PRO A 67 7.40 -2.94 14.08
N ARG A 68 7.67 -2.69 15.35
CA ARG A 68 6.64 -2.25 16.30
C ARG A 68 5.99 -0.94 15.87
N GLU A 69 6.77 0.01 15.36
CA GLU A 69 6.34 1.33 14.91
C GLU A 69 6.64 1.47 13.41
N LEU A 70 5.70 2.02 12.66
CA LEU A 70 5.88 2.42 11.28
C LEU A 70 5.57 3.90 11.13
N GLU A 71 6.40 4.62 10.39
CA GLU A 71 6.04 5.96 9.94
C GLU A 71 4.74 5.89 9.14
N CYS A 72 3.92 6.91 9.23
CA CYS A 72 2.59 6.89 8.63
C CYS A 72 2.27 8.22 7.97
N ASP A 73 1.82 8.14 6.73
CA ASP A 73 1.19 9.25 6.02
C ASP A 73 -0.32 9.21 6.18
N VAL A 74 -0.91 10.40 6.35
CA VAL A 74 -2.37 10.58 6.52
C VAL A 74 -2.94 11.21 5.25
N VAL A 75 -3.73 10.45 4.51
CA VAL A 75 -4.42 10.92 3.31
C VAL A 75 -5.92 10.99 3.56
N ARG A 76 -6.53 12.12 3.22
CA ARG A 76 -7.97 12.34 3.38
C ARG A 76 -8.66 12.24 2.03
N PHE A 77 -9.82 11.62 2.03
CA PHE A 77 -10.66 11.48 0.85
C PHE A 77 -12.15 11.49 1.24
N GLN A 78 -13.02 11.48 0.25
CA GLN A 78 -14.46 11.32 0.43
C GLN A 78 -14.89 9.95 -0.07
N ASN A 79 -15.85 9.35 0.64
CA ASN A 79 -16.55 8.15 0.23
C ASN A 79 -18.05 8.40 0.47
N ASN A 80 -18.87 8.40 -0.58
CA ASN A 80 -20.32 8.66 -0.49
C ASN A 80 -20.68 9.92 0.31
N LYS A 81 -19.97 11.04 0.09
CA LYS A 81 -20.11 12.32 0.81
C LYS A 81 -19.60 12.30 2.27
N GLU A 82 -19.21 11.18 2.80
CA GLU A 82 -18.56 11.05 4.10
C GLU A 82 -17.07 11.39 4.01
N LYS A 83 -16.54 11.92 5.10
CA LYS A 83 -15.10 12.20 5.19
C LYS A 83 -14.38 10.96 5.67
N TRP A 84 -13.40 10.53 4.93
CA TRP A 84 -12.59 9.35 5.22
C TRP A 84 -11.11 9.71 5.34
N VAL A 85 -10.38 8.82 5.98
CA VAL A 85 -8.94 8.89 6.12
C VAL A 85 -8.31 7.54 5.77
N ALA A 86 -7.20 7.60 5.03
CA ALA A 86 -6.28 6.49 4.86
C ALA A 86 -5.00 6.78 5.66
N LEU A 87 -4.59 5.82 6.46
CA LEU A 87 -3.33 5.79 7.19
C LEU A 87 -2.40 4.81 6.46
N VAL A 88 -1.41 5.34 5.74
CA VAL A 88 -0.45 4.53 4.98
C VAL A 88 0.81 4.37 5.81
N GLY A 89 1.03 3.18 6.35
CA GLY A 89 2.23 2.82 7.10
C GLY A 89 3.38 2.52 6.15
N LEU A 90 4.54 3.12 6.43
CA LEU A 90 5.72 3.06 5.58
C LEU A 90 6.83 2.27 6.27
N LEU A 91 7.48 1.38 5.52
CA LEU A 91 8.71 0.72 5.91
C LEU A 91 9.79 1.14 4.91
N ASP A 92 10.84 1.81 5.41
CA ASP A 92 11.93 2.36 4.60
C ASP A 92 11.44 3.26 3.43
N GLY A 93 10.37 4.04 3.68
CA GLY A 93 9.75 4.93 2.70
C GLY A 93 8.75 4.27 1.75
N HIS A 94 8.64 2.94 1.73
CA HIS A 94 7.68 2.22 0.90
C HIS A 94 6.38 1.90 1.65
N PRO A 95 5.22 1.93 0.99
CA PRO A 95 3.96 1.48 1.58
C PRO A 95 4.04 0.02 2.02
N TYR A 96 3.78 -0.21 3.30
CA TYR A 96 3.83 -1.54 3.91
C TYR A 96 2.44 -1.99 4.40
N GLU A 97 1.64 -1.06 4.86
CA GLU A 97 0.27 -1.32 5.31
C GLU A 97 -0.61 -0.08 5.11
N ILE A 98 -1.90 -0.31 4.96
CA ILE A 98 -2.89 0.75 4.87
C ILE A 98 -4.06 0.44 5.81
N PHE A 99 -4.61 1.47 6.43
CA PHE A 99 -5.84 1.42 7.21
C PHE A 99 -6.76 2.53 6.75
N THR A 100 -8.04 2.25 6.64
CA THR A 100 -9.03 3.24 6.20
C THR A 100 -10.22 3.28 7.13
N GLY A 101 -10.73 4.48 7.38
CA GLY A 101 -11.89 4.65 8.25
C GLY A 101 -12.52 6.03 8.12
N LEU A 102 -13.71 6.16 8.69
CA LEU A 102 -14.45 7.42 8.78
C LEU A 102 -13.69 8.45 9.62
N GLN A 103 -13.78 9.72 9.22
CA GLN A 103 -13.41 10.85 10.04
C GLN A 103 -14.62 11.33 10.85
N ASP A 104 -14.97 10.54 11.85
CA ASP A 104 -16.11 10.74 12.72
C ASP A 104 -15.72 10.43 14.18
N GLU A 105 -16.39 11.05 15.16
CA GLU A 105 -16.10 10.85 16.57
C GLU A 105 -16.66 9.53 17.10
N ASP A 106 -17.81 9.10 16.61
CA ASP A 106 -18.54 7.93 17.10
C ASP A 106 -18.20 6.66 16.29
N GLU A 107 -18.13 6.79 14.96
CA GLU A 107 -17.99 5.65 14.05
C GLU A 107 -16.60 5.55 13.37
N GLY A 108 -15.60 6.29 13.87
CA GLY A 108 -14.30 6.35 13.26
C GLY A 108 -13.22 6.99 14.10
N ILE A 109 -12.41 7.84 13.50
CA ILE A 109 -11.38 8.61 14.19
C ILE A 109 -11.42 10.08 13.76
N MET A 110 -11.38 10.99 14.74
CA MET A 110 -11.30 12.42 14.45
C MET A 110 -9.84 12.88 14.48
N LEU A 111 -9.32 13.29 13.32
CA LEU A 111 -7.96 13.83 13.18
C LEU A 111 -7.99 15.32 12.82
N PRO A 112 -7.21 16.18 13.50
CA PRO A 112 -7.06 17.57 13.10
C PRO A 112 -6.58 17.69 11.64
N LYS A 113 -7.09 18.66 10.90
CA LYS A 113 -6.71 18.88 9.47
C LYS A 113 -5.21 19.07 9.27
N SER A 114 -4.50 19.55 10.28
CA SER A 114 -3.06 19.78 10.23
C SER A 114 -2.21 18.51 10.34
N VAL A 115 -2.81 17.37 10.71
CA VAL A 115 -2.08 16.12 10.87
C VAL A 115 -1.99 15.43 9.51
N SER A 116 -0.84 15.45 8.89
CA SER A 116 -0.54 14.79 7.61
C SER A 116 0.41 13.60 7.77
N LYS A 117 1.05 13.47 8.93
CA LYS A 117 1.99 12.39 9.26
C LYS A 117 1.81 11.93 10.70
N GLY A 118 2.24 10.71 10.96
CA GLY A 118 2.23 10.13 12.30
C GLY A 118 2.97 8.80 12.32
N LYS A 119 2.61 7.94 13.26
CA LYS A 119 3.13 6.58 13.40
C LYS A 119 2.03 5.60 13.67
N ILE A 120 2.12 4.41 13.09
CA ILE A 120 1.26 3.28 13.45
C ILE A 120 2.04 2.37 14.39
N VAL A 121 1.55 2.24 15.61
CA VAL A 121 2.15 1.43 16.67
C VAL A 121 1.37 0.13 16.81
N LYS A 122 2.06 -1.00 16.67
CA LYS A 122 1.50 -2.33 16.93
C LYS A 122 1.81 -2.73 18.37
N THR A 123 0.76 -2.97 19.15
CA THR A 123 0.84 -3.45 20.52
C THR A 123 0.32 -4.89 20.58
N ILE A 124 1.03 -5.74 21.32
CA ILE A 124 0.57 -7.09 21.62
C ILE A 124 -0.01 -7.06 23.03
N LEU A 125 -1.31 -7.33 23.11
CA LEU A 125 -2.05 -7.41 24.36
C LEU A 125 -1.94 -8.82 24.96
N ASP A 126 -2.42 -8.97 26.21
CA ASP A 126 -2.52 -10.26 26.87
C ASP A 126 -3.31 -11.25 26.01
N GLY A 127 -2.83 -12.49 25.91
CA GLY A 127 -3.42 -13.50 25.04
C GLY A 127 -2.97 -13.44 23.58
N GLY A 128 -2.00 -12.57 23.24
CA GLY A 128 -1.41 -12.47 21.89
C GLY A 128 -2.26 -11.67 20.89
N LEU A 129 -3.31 -10.99 21.32
CA LEU A 129 -4.11 -10.12 20.49
C LEU A 129 -3.30 -8.92 20.02
N LYS A 130 -3.45 -8.56 18.73
CA LYS A 130 -2.73 -7.45 18.11
C LYS A 130 -3.65 -6.23 18.07
N ARG A 131 -3.21 -5.13 18.70
CA ARG A 131 -3.85 -3.82 18.61
C ARG A 131 -2.99 -2.88 17.77
N TYR A 132 -3.62 -2.05 16.96
CA TYR A 132 -2.97 -1.02 16.17
C TYR A 132 -3.46 0.33 16.62
N ASP A 133 -2.53 1.21 16.95
CA ASP A 133 -2.77 2.55 17.44
C ASP A 133 -2.14 3.56 16.49
N PHE A 134 -2.77 4.72 16.29
CA PHE A 134 -2.20 5.81 15.52
C PHE A 134 -1.72 6.92 16.46
N GLN A 135 -0.45 7.31 16.33
CA GLN A 135 0.17 8.36 17.12
C GLN A 135 0.59 9.54 16.24
N PHE A 136 0.33 10.74 16.71
CA PHE A 136 0.76 11.97 16.03
C PHE A 136 1.12 13.06 17.04
N VAL A 137 1.83 14.08 16.58
CA VAL A 137 2.16 15.26 17.37
C VAL A 137 1.20 16.39 16.96
N ASN A 138 0.50 16.97 17.92
CA ASN A 138 -0.39 18.09 17.67
C ASN A 138 0.39 19.41 17.48
N LYS A 139 -0.29 20.50 17.09
CA LYS A 139 0.32 21.82 16.89
C LYS A 139 1.02 22.41 18.14
N ARG A 140 0.69 21.91 19.33
CA ARG A 140 1.28 22.33 20.60
C ARG A 140 2.48 21.48 21.01
N GLY A 141 2.88 20.50 20.18
CA GLY A 141 4.00 19.59 20.47
C GLY A 141 3.62 18.38 21.33
N TYR A 142 2.37 18.19 21.68
CA TYR A 142 1.94 17.04 22.49
C TYR A 142 1.71 15.81 21.59
N LYS A 143 2.22 14.67 22.06
CA LYS A 143 1.95 13.36 21.46
C LYS A 143 0.55 12.90 21.80
N ILE A 144 -0.26 12.65 20.80
CA ILE A 144 -1.64 12.14 20.90
C ILE A 144 -1.66 10.72 20.35
N THR A 145 -2.37 9.83 21.05
CA THR A 145 -2.56 8.43 20.59
C THR A 145 -4.05 8.18 20.40
N VAL A 146 -4.40 7.69 19.22
CA VAL A 146 -5.70 7.10 18.89
C VAL A 146 -5.56 5.60 19.01
N GLU A 147 -6.11 5.02 20.06
CA GLU A 147 -5.99 3.59 20.34
C GLU A 147 -7.05 2.79 19.61
N GLY A 148 -6.71 1.52 19.28
CA GLY A 148 -7.67 0.53 18.81
C GLY A 148 -8.27 0.82 17.44
N LEU A 149 -7.45 1.06 16.41
CA LEU A 149 -7.96 1.33 15.05
C LEU A 149 -8.92 0.26 14.54
N SER A 150 -8.67 -1.02 14.88
CA SER A 150 -9.52 -2.15 14.48
C SER A 150 -10.92 -2.13 15.11
N GLU A 151 -11.06 -1.46 16.23
CA GLU A 151 -12.34 -1.33 16.97
C GLU A 151 -13.15 -0.12 16.47
N LYS A 152 -12.45 0.86 15.91
CA LYS A 152 -13.02 2.13 15.46
C LYS A 152 -13.40 2.14 13.98
N PHE A 153 -12.75 1.32 13.18
CA PHE A 153 -13.00 1.27 11.75
C PHE A 153 -14.00 0.19 11.39
N ASN A 154 -14.82 0.46 10.37
CA ASN A 154 -15.78 -0.49 9.86
C ASN A 154 -15.09 -1.81 9.49
N PRO A 155 -15.58 -2.98 9.98
CA PRO A 155 -14.93 -4.28 9.80
C PRO A 155 -14.76 -4.70 8.35
N GLU A 156 -15.67 -4.33 7.45
CA GLU A 156 -15.60 -4.66 6.02
C GLU A 156 -14.38 -3.97 5.38
N TYR A 157 -14.28 -2.65 5.52
CA TYR A 157 -13.16 -1.88 4.99
C TYR A 157 -11.84 -2.19 5.70
N TRP A 158 -11.89 -2.55 6.97
CA TRP A 158 -10.75 -3.06 7.70
C TRP A 158 -10.21 -4.35 7.06
N ASN A 159 -11.08 -5.26 6.64
CA ASN A 159 -10.68 -6.50 5.99
C ASN A 159 -10.09 -6.25 4.60
N TYR A 160 -10.66 -5.36 3.78
CA TYR A 160 -10.07 -4.96 2.50
C TYR A 160 -8.69 -4.34 2.69
N ALA A 161 -8.56 -3.39 3.61
CA ALA A 161 -7.29 -2.77 3.94
C ALA A 161 -6.24 -3.78 4.41
N LYS A 162 -6.65 -4.81 5.17
CA LYS A 162 -5.79 -5.91 5.61
C LYS A 162 -5.30 -6.76 4.44
N LEU A 163 -6.15 -7.05 3.46
CA LEU A 163 -5.74 -7.79 2.24
C LEU A 163 -4.77 -6.96 1.39
N ILE A 164 -5.06 -5.67 1.18
CA ILE A 164 -4.16 -4.74 0.48
C ILE A 164 -2.80 -4.67 1.20
N SER A 165 -2.83 -4.53 2.54
CA SER A 165 -1.60 -4.55 3.33
C SER A 165 -0.83 -5.88 3.18
N GLY A 166 -1.53 -6.99 2.95
CA GLY A 166 -0.92 -8.28 2.65
C GLY A 166 -0.04 -8.21 1.40
N VAL A 167 -0.58 -7.72 0.28
CA VAL A 167 0.17 -7.63 -0.99
C VAL A 167 1.27 -6.56 -0.94
N LEU A 168 1.08 -5.46 -0.19
CA LEU A 168 2.10 -4.44 0.02
C LEU A 168 3.34 -5.01 0.75
N ARG A 169 3.14 -5.88 1.74
CA ARG A 169 4.21 -6.54 2.50
C ARG A 169 5.09 -7.45 1.64
N TYR A 170 4.52 -7.99 0.57
CA TYR A 170 5.25 -8.79 -0.41
C TYR A 170 5.86 -7.93 -1.53
N ARG A 171 5.95 -6.61 -1.32
CA ARG A 171 6.57 -5.68 -2.28
C ARG A 171 5.97 -5.76 -3.68
N MET A 172 4.66 -6.06 -3.79
CA MET A 172 3.97 -5.93 -5.06
C MET A 172 4.14 -4.51 -5.59
N PRO A 173 4.55 -4.30 -6.86
CA PRO A 173 4.67 -2.95 -7.44
C PRO A 173 3.41 -2.13 -7.23
N ILE A 174 3.55 -0.89 -6.81
CA ILE A 174 2.41 -0.03 -6.42
C ILE A 174 1.41 0.12 -7.57
N ALA A 175 1.87 0.22 -8.82
CA ALA A 175 1.00 0.24 -9.99
C ALA A 175 0.08 -0.99 -10.07
N ASN A 176 0.61 -2.18 -9.73
CA ASN A 176 -0.17 -3.42 -9.73
C ASN A 176 -1.13 -3.48 -8.54
N VAL A 177 -0.75 -2.96 -7.38
CA VAL A 177 -1.66 -2.83 -6.22
C VAL A 177 -2.82 -1.91 -6.56
N ILE A 178 -2.56 -0.78 -7.23
CA ILE A 178 -3.59 0.14 -7.67
C ILE A 178 -4.55 -0.54 -8.67
N LYS A 179 -4.02 -1.24 -9.67
CA LYS A 179 -4.84 -2.01 -10.63
C LYS A 179 -5.70 -3.07 -9.93
N LEU A 180 -5.17 -3.74 -8.91
CA LEU A 180 -5.92 -4.71 -8.10
C LEU A 180 -7.05 -4.02 -7.31
N VAL A 181 -6.79 -2.87 -6.71
CA VAL A 181 -7.80 -2.09 -5.99
C VAL A 181 -8.90 -1.61 -6.94
N ASP A 182 -8.53 -1.14 -8.15
CA ASP A 182 -9.47 -0.69 -9.18
C ASP A 182 -10.44 -1.81 -9.63
N GLN A 183 -10.03 -3.05 -9.55
CA GLN A 183 -10.84 -4.21 -9.94
C GLN A 183 -11.77 -4.74 -8.82
N LEU A 184 -11.68 -4.21 -7.59
CA LEU A 184 -12.54 -4.66 -6.50
C LEU A 184 -14.00 -4.30 -6.78
N GLN A 185 -14.88 -5.27 -6.66
CA GLN A 185 -16.32 -5.07 -6.71
C GLN A 185 -16.86 -4.93 -5.29
N LEU A 186 -17.27 -3.73 -4.92
CA LEU A 186 -17.84 -3.44 -3.62
C LEU A 186 -19.37 -3.39 -3.73
N THR A 187 -20.05 -3.77 -2.67
CA THR A 187 -21.50 -3.98 -2.64
C THR A 187 -22.34 -2.70 -2.81
N SER A 188 -21.75 -1.52 -2.60
CA SER A 188 -22.44 -0.25 -2.83
C SER A 188 -22.32 0.16 -4.29
N GLU A 189 -23.41 0.20 -5.01
CA GLU A 189 -23.50 0.60 -6.42
C GLU A 189 -23.21 2.08 -6.68
N THR A 190 -23.09 2.89 -5.65
CA THR A 190 -22.69 4.29 -5.78
C THR A 190 -21.20 4.39 -6.00
N LEU A 191 -20.81 5.15 -7.01
CA LEU A 191 -19.45 5.51 -7.42
C LEU A 191 -18.41 5.22 -6.34
N ASN A 192 -17.59 4.27 -6.60
CA ASN A 192 -16.70 3.57 -5.70
C ASN A 192 -15.60 4.46 -5.15
N THR A 193 -16.02 5.47 -4.41
CA THR A 193 -15.18 6.55 -3.90
C THR A 193 -14.16 6.07 -2.85
N TRP A 194 -14.44 4.94 -2.15
CA TRP A 194 -13.45 4.32 -1.27
C TRP A 194 -12.25 3.80 -2.08
N ARG A 195 -12.52 3.09 -3.17
CA ARG A 195 -11.52 2.57 -4.09
C ARG A 195 -10.62 3.69 -4.62
N VAL A 196 -11.24 4.75 -5.16
CA VAL A 196 -10.54 5.95 -5.64
C VAL A 196 -9.71 6.61 -4.52
N GLY A 197 -10.23 6.65 -3.31
CA GLY A 197 -9.51 7.18 -2.14
C GLY A 197 -8.26 6.37 -1.77
N VAL A 198 -8.34 5.04 -1.83
CA VAL A 198 -7.20 4.14 -1.60
C VAL A 198 -6.17 4.27 -2.73
N GLU A 199 -6.61 4.28 -3.99
CA GLU A 199 -5.74 4.51 -5.14
C GLU A 199 -4.98 5.84 -5.02
N ARG A 200 -5.68 6.94 -4.74
CA ARG A 200 -5.08 8.26 -4.51
C ARG A 200 -4.04 8.23 -3.39
N SER A 201 -4.30 7.45 -2.34
CA SER A 201 -3.38 7.32 -1.22
C SER A 201 -2.08 6.59 -1.59
N LEU A 202 -2.14 5.70 -2.58
CA LEU A 202 -0.99 4.92 -3.05
C LEU A 202 -0.26 5.57 -4.24
N LYS A 203 -0.96 6.36 -5.07
CA LYS A 203 -0.39 6.98 -6.28
C LYS A 203 0.86 7.82 -6.03
N LYS A 204 0.98 8.47 -4.90
CA LYS A 204 2.16 9.28 -4.55
C LYS A 204 3.46 8.46 -4.35
N TYR A 205 3.34 7.14 -4.29
CA TYR A 205 4.47 6.23 -4.17
C TYR A 205 4.81 5.52 -5.48
N LEU A 206 4.17 5.91 -6.59
CA LEU A 206 4.60 5.48 -7.92
C LEU A 206 5.95 6.12 -8.20
N ASN A 207 6.94 5.31 -8.59
CA ASN A 207 8.24 5.80 -9.03
C ASN A 207 8.11 6.54 -10.36
N ASP A 208 9.01 7.48 -10.64
CA ASP A 208 8.99 8.29 -11.86
C ASP A 208 9.15 7.45 -13.14
N GLU A 209 9.68 6.23 -13.02
CA GLU A 209 9.80 5.26 -14.11
C GLU A 209 8.45 4.76 -14.66
N ASN A 210 7.37 4.97 -13.93
CA ASN A 210 6.00 4.63 -14.33
C ASN A 210 5.15 5.87 -14.64
N LEU A 211 5.73 6.90 -15.23
CA LEU A 211 5.04 8.16 -15.57
C LEU A 211 3.83 7.94 -16.50
N GLU A 212 3.89 7.00 -17.43
CA GLU A 212 2.78 6.67 -18.33
C GLU A 212 1.60 6.04 -17.56
N ASP A 213 1.88 5.13 -16.62
CA ASP A 213 0.86 4.54 -15.74
C ASP A 213 0.26 5.59 -14.80
N LYS A 214 1.06 6.53 -14.30
CA LYS A 214 0.62 7.64 -13.45
C LYS A 214 -0.32 8.58 -14.20
N CYS A 215 0.02 8.95 -15.43
CA CYS A 215 -0.79 9.83 -16.27
C CYS A 215 -2.15 9.19 -16.61
N SER A 216 -2.17 7.91 -17.00
CA SER A 216 -3.40 7.18 -17.34
C SER A 216 -4.33 6.99 -16.12
N LEU A 217 -3.76 6.87 -14.92
CA LEU A 217 -4.51 6.78 -13.66
C LEU A 217 -5.07 8.13 -13.21
N GLU A 218 -4.37 9.23 -13.48
CA GLU A 218 -4.84 10.60 -13.19
C GLU A 218 -5.97 11.04 -14.13
N GLU A 219 -5.90 10.66 -15.42
CA GLU A 219 -6.96 10.95 -16.39
C GLU A 219 -8.28 10.26 -16.02
N LYS A 220 -8.25 9.00 -15.59
CA LYS A 220 -9.44 8.29 -15.13
C LYS A 220 -10.09 8.96 -13.91
N CYS A 221 -9.30 9.38 -12.92
CA CYS A 221 -9.82 10.06 -11.73
C CYS A 221 -10.46 11.41 -12.08
N ASN A 222 -9.89 12.16 -13.03
CA ASN A 222 -10.42 13.45 -13.45
C ASN A 222 -11.74 13.33 -14.26
N LEU A 223 -11.89 12.24 -15.02
CA LEU A 223 -13.13 11.94 -15.75
C LEU A 223 -14.28 11.55 -14.80
N GLU A 224 -13.97 10.86 -13.71
CA GLU A 224 -14.96 10.50 -12.69
C GLU A 224 -15.39 11.70 -11.82
N GLU A 225 -14.52 12.69 -11.62
CA GLU A 225 -14.86 13.95 -10.92
C GLU A 225 -15.69 14.92 -11.77
N GLN A 226 -15.65 14.82 -13.11
CA GLN A 226 -16.34 15.75 -14.02
C GLN A 226 -17.72 15.29 -14.49
N ASN A 227 -18.19 14.09 -14.14
CA ASN A 227 -19.53 13.63 -14.39
C ASN A 227 -20.39 13.55 -13.12
N PRO A 228 -20.85 14.68 -12.54
CA PRO A 228 -21.98 14.66 -11.63
C PRO A 228 -23.24 14.53 -12.47
N SER A 229 -23.79 13.31 -12.55
CA SER A 229 -25.18 12.99 -12.88
C SER A 229 -25.98 14.14 -13.57
N GLU A 230 -26.08 14.14 -14.86
CA GLU A 230 -27.29 14.59 -15.53
C GLU A 230 -28.42 13.63 -15.14
N SER A 231 -29.09 13.92 -14.04
CA SER A 231 -30.34 13.27 -13.69
C SER A 231 -31.42 13.79 -14.60
N MET A 232 -31.94 12.92 -15.40
CA MET A 232 -33.19 12.96 -16.14
C MET A 232 -34.26 13.82 -15.47
N SER A 233 -34.63 14.89 -16.13
CA SER A 233 -35.93 15.50 -16.03
C SER A 233 -36.75 14.99 -17.22
N ASP A 234 -37.40 13.86 -17.07
CA ASP A 234 -38.52 13.53 -17.95
C ASP A 234 -39.78 14.12 -17.33
N GLY A 235 -40.25 15.16 -18.03
CA GLY A 235 -41.57 15.73 -17.81
C GLY A 235 -42.64 14.76 -18.25
N GLU A 236 -43.56 14.51 -17.36
CA GLU A 236 -44.92 14.06 -17.75
C GLU A 236 -45.70 15.30 -18.19
N GLU A 237 -46.12 15.29 -19.44
CA GLU A 237 -47.32 15.98 -19.91
C GLU A 237 -48.22 14.96 -20.65
N GLN A 238 -49.47 14.95 -20.17
CA GLN A 238 -50.71 14.36 -20.68
C GLN A 238 -51.07 12.96 -20.25
#